data_02196ef517ac57568bd779c1aeff17c2
#
_entry.id   02196ef517ac57568bd779c1aeff17c2
#
_cell.length_a   1.000
_cell.length_b   1.000
_cell.length_c   1.000
_cell.angle_alpha   90.00
_cell.angle_beta   90.00
_cell.angle_gamma   90.00
#
_symmetry.space_group_name_H-M   'P 1'
#
loop_
_entity.id
_entity.type
_entity.pdbx_description
1 polymer ?
#
loop_
_entity_poly.entity_id
_entity_poly.type
_entity_poly.pdbx_seq_one_letter_code
_entity_poly.pdbx_strand_id
1 'polypeptide(L)'
;GADGSNEHYNWTRYYALNLHSVFYRGTLEWRCFESTLHAGKVRANITLALAISAQAINQSRTVMRKTEITENPAFTFRTFLLRLGLIGPEYKNVREHLLENLPGDRAWRYDRSNYPSLSNRSQGER
;
A
#
# COMPACT_ATOMS: atom_id res chain seq x y z
N GLY A 1 -21.14 26.20 -16.61
CA GLY A 1 -19.81 26.18 -16.07
C GLY A 1 -18.93 25.27 -16.89
N ALA A 2 -17.78 25.77 -17.35
CA ALA A 2 -16.81 24.96 -18.06
C ALA A 2 -16.37 23.80 -17.14
N ASP A 3 -16.70 22.57 -17.52
CA ASP A 3 -16.21 21.39 -16.87
C ASP A 3 -14.69 21.31 -17.14
N GLY A 4 -13.87 21.56 -16.10
CA GLY A 4 -12.40 21.49 -16.19
C GLY A 4 -11.86 20.11 -16.53
N SER A 5 -12.74 19.14 -16.82
CA SER A 5 -12.37 17.75 -17.21
C SER A 5 -11.59 17.69 -18.51
N ASN A 6 -11.75 18.65 -19.40
CA ASN A 6 -11.07 18.71 -20.70
C ASN A 6 -9.80 19.57 -20.72
N GLU A 7 -9.44 20.20 -19.60
CA GLU A 7 -8.20 20.96 -19.51
C GLU A 7 -6.98 20.04 -19.41
N HIS A 8 -6.00 20.22 -20.30
CA HIS A 8 -4.77 19.41 -20.31
C HIS A 8 -3.99 19.51 -18.99
N TYR A 9 -4.05 20.65 -18.32
CA TYR A 9 -3.40 20.89 -17.03
C TYR A 9 -4.45 21.23 -15.99
N ASN A 10 -4.75 20.26 -15.08
CA ASN A 10 -5.65 20.43 -13.96
C ASN A 10 -4.88 20.20 -12.64
N TRP A 11 -5.24 20.92 -11.59
CA TRP A 11 -4.62 20.78 -10.27
C TRP A 11 -4.77 19.35 -9.66
N THR A 12 -5.77 18.57 -10.08
CA THR A 12 -5.97 17.17 -9.67
C THR A 12 -4.82 16.26 -10.08
N ARG A 13 -3.97 16.68 -11.03
CA ARG A 13 -2.75 15.95 -11.42
C ARG A 13 -1.73 15.81 -10.28
N TYR A 14 -1.83 16.61 -9.22
CA TYR A 14 -0.91 16.54 -8.08
C TYR A 14 -1.30 15.49 -7.03
N TYR A 15 -2.42 14.82 -7.19
CA TYR A 15 -2.74 13.66 -6.36
C TYR A 15 -1.86 12.45 -6.69
N ALA A 16 -1.72 11.54 -5.71
CA ALA A 16 -0.96 10.30 -5.87
C ALA A 16 -1.44 9.44 -7.06
N LEU A 17 -2.74 9.46 -7.33
CA LEU A 17 -3.37 8.90 -8.51
C LEU A 17 -4.07 10.02 -9.29
N ASN A 18 -3.58 10.29 -10.49
CA ASN A 18 -4.19 11.27 -11.38
C ASN A 18 -5.22 10.58 -12.29
N LEU A 19 -6.48 10.92 -12.08
CA LEU A 19 -7.62 10.42 -12.87
C LEU A 19 -7.95 11.35 -14.05
N HIS A 20 -7.37 12.54 -14.10
CA HIS A 20 -7.68 13.50 -15.15
C HIS A 20 -7.37 12.98 -16.57
N SER A 21 -6.31 12.17 -16.70
CA SER A 21 -5.93 11.54 -17.96
C SER A 21 -6.99 10.59 -18.55
N VAL A 22 -7.94 10.11 -17.74
CA VAL A 22 -9.05 9.26 -18.19
C VAL A 22 -9.91 9.99 -19.21
N PHE A 23 -10.17 11.29 -19.00
CA PHE A 23 -11.10 12.08 -19.82
C PHE A 23 -10.59 12.39 -21.22
N TYR A 24 -9.27 12.38 -21.43
CA TYR A 24 -8.71 12.71 -22.76
C TYR A 24 -7.80 11.63 -23.36
N ARG A 25 -7.30 10.69 -22.54
CA ARG A 25 -6.44 9.59 -23.00
C ARG A 25 -6.96 8.20 -22.63
N GLY A 26 -7.96 8.10 -21.76
CA GLY A 26 -8.45 6.83 -21.24
C GLY A 26 -7.44 6.08 -20.37
N THR A 27 -6.48 6.78 -19.75
CA THR A 27 -5.40 6.18 -18.96
C THR A 27 -5.39 6.70 -17.54
N LEU A 28 -4.82 5.90 -16.63
CA LEU A 28 -4.51 6.28 -15.25
C LEU A 28 -3.04 6.68 -15.15
N GLU A 29 -2.72 7.67 -14.32
CA GLU A 29 -1.36 8.08 -14.03
C GLU A 29 -1.07 7.95 -12.53
N TRP A 30 -0.20 7.02 -12.16
CA TRP A 30 0.28 6.84 -10.80
C TRP A 30 1.47 7.78 -10.55
N ARG A 31 1.35 8.69 -9.58
CA ARG A 31 2.34 9.73 -9.28
C ARG A 31 2.98 9.60 -7.89
N CYS A 32 2.60 8.58 -7.13
CA CYS A 32 3.08 8.38 -5.76
C CYS A 32 4.46 7.70 -5.67
N PHE A 33 5.01 7.24 -6.79
CA PHE A 33 6.27 6.52 -6.79
C PHE A 33 7.45 7.43 -7.09
N GLU A 34 8.53 7.24 -6.32
CA GLU A 34 9.81 7.88 -6.63
C GLU A 34 10.49 7.21 -7.82
N SER A 35 11.25 7.99 -8.58
CA SER A 35 12.08 7.46 -9.67
C SER A 35 13.17 6.55 -9.10
N THR A 36 13.40 5.41 -9.74
CA THR A 36 14.43 4.46 -9.34
C THR A 36 14.93 3.67 -10.53
N LEU A 37 16.22 3.31 -10.53
CA LEU A 37 16.82 2.38 -11.48
C LEU A 37 16.93 0.95 -10.90
N HIS A 38 16.51 0.74 -9.67
CA HIS A 38 16.55 -0.57 -9.02
C HIS A 38 15.40 -1.45 -9.52
N ALA A 39 15.70 -2.51 -10.26
CA ALA A 39 14.70 -3.37 -10.89
C ALA A 39 13.68 -3.96 -9.90
N GLY A 40 14.11 -4.35 -8.70
CA GLY A 40 13.23 -4.86 -7.65
C GLY A 40 12.21 -3.82 -7.16
N LYS A 41 12.62 -2.55 -7.04
CA LYS A 41 11.72 -1.45 -6.66
C LYS A 41 10.75 -1.11 -7.79
N VAL A 42 11.20 -1.09 -9.03
CA VAL A 42 10.32 -0.91 -10.20
C VAL A 42 9.25 -1.98 -10.24
N ARG A 43 9.65 -3.25 -10.07
CA ARG A 43 8.71 -4.38 -10.00
C ARG A 43 7.71 -4.22 -8.85
N ALA A 44 8.16 -3.82 -7.67
CA ALA A 44 7.31 -3.61 -6.50
C ALA A 44 6.26 -2.51 -6.76
N ASN A 45 6.66 -1.39 -7.35
CA ASN A 45 5.79 -0.27 -7.68
C ASN A 45 4.71 -0.67 -8.71
N ILE A 46 5.12 -1.36 -9.78
CA ILE A 46 4.19 -1.85 -10.81
C ILE A 46 3.22 -2.86 -10.20
N THR A 47 3.70 -3.80 -9.39
CA THR A 47 2.87 -4.81 -8.73
C THR A 47 1.84 -4.17 -7.82
N LEU A 48 2.21 -3.17 -7.04
CA LEU A 48 1.28 -2.44 -6.17
C LEU A 48 0.20 -1.72 -6.99
N ALA A 49 0.59 -0.99 -8.03
CA ALA A 49 -0.36 -0.28 -8.90
C ALA A 49 -1.37 -1.24 -9.55
N LEU A 50 -0.90 -2.38 -10.05
CA LEU A 50 -1.76 -3.42 -10.63
C LEU A 50 -2.67 -4.07 -9.60
N ALA A 51 -2.18 -4.37 -8.40
CA ALA A 51 -2.96 -4.99 -7.33
C ALA A 51 -4.09 -4.07 -6.84
N ILE A 52 -3.82 -2.77 -6.66
CA ILE A 52 -4.85 -1.79 -6.30
C ILE A 52 -5.88 -1.64 -7.42
N SER A 53 -5.44 -1.59 -8.66
CA SER A 53 -6.34 -1.49 -9.82
C SER A 53 -7.23 -2.73 -9.93
N ALA A 54 -6.68 -3.93 -9.76
CA ALA A 54 -7.44 -5.17 -9.75
C ALA A 54 -8.47 -5.21 -8.61
N GLN A 55 -8.09 -4.77 -7.41
CA GLN A 55 -9.04 -4.67 -6.30
C GLN A 55 -10.17 -3.69 -6.61
N ALA A 56 -9.87 -2.53 -7.19
CA ALA A 56 -10.88 -1.54 -7.55
C ALA A 56 -11.89 -2.08 -8.57
N ILE A 57 -11.45 -2.92 -9.51
CA ILE A 57 -12.31 -3.56 -10.50
C ILE A 57 -13.18 -4.66 -9.86
N ASN A 58 -12.62 -5.44 -8.94
CA ASN A 58 -13.25 -6.63 -8.39
C ASN A 58 -14.14 -6.36 -7.16
N GLN A 59 -13.95 -5.22 -6.49
CA GLN A 59 -14.77 -4.91 -5.31
C GLN A 59 -16.19 -4.48 -5.70
N SER A 60 -17.17 -4.94 -4.93
CA SER A 60 -18.59 -4.64 -5.16
C SER A 60 -19.06 -3.33 -4.52
N ARG A 61 -18.27 -2.74 -3.63
CA ARG A 61 -18.64 -1.54 -2.87
C ARG A 61 -17.49 -0.56 -2.82
N THR A 62 -17.81 0.73 -2.94
CA THR A 62 -16.85 1.82 -2.75
C THR A 62 -16.70 2.12 -1.26
N VAL A 63 -15.46 2.23 -0.79
CA VAL A 63 -15.14 2.65 0.58
C VAL A 63 -14.64 4.08 0.55
N MET A 64 -15.38 4.99 1.16
CA MET A 64 -15.05 6.42 1.23
C MET A 64 -14.29 6.80 2.50
N ARG A 65 -14.21 5.89 3.47
CA ARG A 65 -13.52 6.14 4.74
C ARG A 65 -12.01 6.20 4.52
N LYS A 66 -11.41 7.30 4.95
CA LYS A 66 -9.94 7.45 4.97
C LYS A 66 -9.35 6.56 6.07
N THR A 67 -8.25 5.89 5.77
CA THR A 67 -7.50 5.11 6.76
C THR A 67 -6.87 6.05 7.79
N GLU A 68 -7.02 5.72 9.06
CA GLU A 68 -6.38 6.45 10.15
C GLU A 68 -4.86 6.22 10.14
N ILE A 69 -4.12 7.28 10.48
CA ILE A 69 -2.67 7.17 10.69
C ILE A 69 -2.46 6.44 12.02
N THR A 70 -1.72 5.35 11.98
CA THR A 70 -1.42 4.52 13.14
C THR A 70 0.00 4.76 13.66
N GLU A 71 0.26 4.37 14.90
CA GLU A 71 1.61 4.41 15.49
C GLU A 71 2.59 3.44 14.81
N ASN A 72 2.05 2.41 14.15
CA ASN A 72 2.85 1.42 13.43
C ASN A 72 2.44 1.33 11.96
N PRO A 73 2.88 2.28 11.11
CA PRO A 73 2.52 2.30 9.69
C PRO A 73 3.06 1.10 8.92
N ALA A 74 4.21 0.53 9.30
CA ALA A 74 4.77 -0.65 8.64
C ALA A 74 3.84 -1.87 8.79
N PHE A 75 3.30 -2.13 9.98
CA PHE A 75 2.34 -3.20 10.21
C PHE A 75 1.02 -2.96 9.46
N THR A 76 0.50 -1.75 9.54
CA THR A 76 -0.76 -1.38 8.88
C THR A 76 -0.65 -1.53 7.36
N PHE A 77 0.44 -1.05 6.78
CA PHE A 77 0.65 -1.17 5.34
C PHE A 77 0.91 -2.61 4.91
N ARG A 78 1.68 -3.38 5.69
CA ARG A 78 1.83 -4.82 5.42
C ARG A 78 0.50 -5.55 5.41
N THR A 79 -0.38 -5.28 6.36
CA THR A 79 -1.72 -5.87 6.41
C THR A 79 -2.53 -5.51 5.17
N PHE A 80 -2.44 -4.27 4.71
CA PHE A 80 -3.07 -3.83 3.47
C PHE A 80 -2.54 -4.60 2.25
N LEU A 81 -1.21 -4.77 2.12
CA LEU A 81 -0.61 -5.55 1.03
C LEU A 81 -1.10 -7.00 1.01
N LEU A 82 -1.23 -7.63 2.18
CA LEU A 82 -1.77 -8.99 2.28
C LEU A 82 -3.24 -9.05 1.86
N ARG A 83 -4.05 -8.05 2.20
CA ARG A 83 -5.45 -7.95 1.76
C ARG A 83 -5.58 -7.72 0.26
N LEU A 84 -4.62 -7.08 -0.37
CA LEU A 84 -4.53 -6.97 -1.84
C LEU A 84 -4.20 -8.31 -2.53
N GLY A 85 -3.86 -9.35 -1.76
CA GLY A 85 -3.47 -10.65 -2.30
C GLY A 85 -1.97 -10.80 -2.54
N LEU A 86 -1.14 -9.85 -2.11
CA LEU A 86 0.32 -9.93 -2.21
C LEU A 86 0.90 -10.83 -1.10
N ILE A 87 0.46 -12.09 -1.11
CA ILE A 87 0.77 -13.13 -0.11
C ILE A 87 1.76 -14.13 -0.71
N GLY A 88 2.49 -14.81 0.16
CA GLY A 88 3.37 -15.90 -0.24
C GLY A 88 4.79 -15.47 -0.59
N PRO A 89 5.66 -16.46 -0.88
CA PRO A 89 7.08 -16.23 -1.12
C PRO A 89 7.35 -15.46 -2.42
N GLU A 90 6.49 -15.59 -3.42
CA GLU A 90 6.62 -14.89 -4.71
C GLU A 90 6.55 -13.37 -4.58
N TYR A 91 5.80 -12.85 -3.59
CA TYR A 91 5.67 -11.42 -3.30
C TYR A 91 6.53 -10.94 -2.13
N LYS A 92 7.39 -11.79 -1.56
CA LYS A 92 8.22 -11.43 -0.41
C LYS A 92 9.07 -10.19 -0.71
N ASN A 93 9.81 -10.19 -1.82
CA ASN A 93 10.67 -9.07 -2.21
C ASN A 93 9.85 -7.80 -2.52
N VAL A 94 8.69 -7.95 -3.12
CA VAL A 94 7.76 -6.83 -3.37
C VAL A 94 7.36 -6.17 -2.05
N ARG A 95 6.93 -6.95 -1.06
CA ARG A 95 6.58 -6.42 0.26
C ARG A 95 7.77 -5.78 0.97
N GLU A 96 8.95 -6.37 0.89
CA GLU A 96 10.18 -5.82 1.50
C GLU A 96 10.50 -4.44 0.93
N HIS A 97 10.49 -4.27 -0.37
CA HIS A 97 10.74 -2.98 -1.01
C HIS A 97 9.69 -1.93 -0.67
N LEU A 98 8.41 -2.30 -0.62
CA LEU A 98 7.33 -1.37 -0.30
C LEU A 98 7.31 -0.94 1.16
N LEU A 99 7.89 -1.74 2.07
CA LEU A 99 7.89 -1.49 3.51
C LEU A 99 9.22 -0.91 4.03
N GLU A 100 10.28 -0.87 3.22
CA GLU A 100 11.64 -0.57 3.68
C GLU A 100 11.81 0.79 4.37
N ASN A 101 11.05 1.79 3.94
CA ASN A 101 11.15 3.17 4.46
C ASN A 101 10.08 3.51 5.50
N LEU A 102 9.23 2.56 5.86
CA LEU A 102 8.19 2.80 6.86
C LEU A 102 8.69 2.49 8.28
N PRO A 103 8.45 3.38 9.23
CA PRO A 103 8.78 3.13 10.62
C PRO A 103 7.84 2.09 11.24
N GLY A 104 8.32 1.43 12.28
CA GLY A 104 7.55 0.46 13.06
C GLY A 104 7.92 -0.99 12.79
N ASP A 105 7.25 -1.90 13.46
CA ASP A 105 7.45 -3.34 13.35
C ASP A 105 6.45 -3.93 12.34
N ARG A 106 6.98 -4.64 11.35
CA ARG A 106 6.16 -5.27 10.29
C ARG A 106 5.37 -6.48 10.77
N ALA A 107 5.87 -7.16 11.82
CA ALA A 107 5.31 -8.42 12.30
C ALA A 107 4.32 -8.23 13.46
N TRP A 108 4.49 -7.19 14.25
CA TRP A 108 3.74 -6.97 15.48
C TRP A 108 3.00 -5.64 15.45
N ARG A 109 1.70 -5.69 15.77
CA ARG A 109 0.84 -4.51 15.79
C ARG A 109 1.22 -3.52 16.91
N TYR A 110 1.60 -4.06 18.07
CA TYR A 110 2.03 -3.31 19.24
C TYR A 110 3.48 -3.65 19.58
N ASP A 111 4.11 -2.82 20.41
CA ASP A 111 5.46 -3.07 20.87
C ASP A 111 5.59 -4.48 21.46
N ARG A 112 6.60 -5.21 20.99
CA ARG A 112 6.87 -6.60 21.39
C ARG A 112 7.12 -6.74 22.89
N SER A 113 7.61 -5.67 23.55
CA SER A 113 7.81 -5.62 25.00
C SER A 113 6.50 -5.78 25.80
N ASN A 114 5.36 -5.45 25.20
CA ASN A 114 4.04 -5.58 25.82
C ASN A 114 3.49 -7.01 25.78
N TYR A 115 4.18 -7.94 25.12
CA TYR A 115 3.80 -9.36 25.08
C TYR A 115 4.76 -10.17 25.96
N PRO A 116 4.29 -10.80 27.07
CA PRO A 116 5.11 -11.71 27.83
C PRO A 116 5.61 -12.84 26.92
N SER A 117 6.91 -13.06 26.91
CA SER A 117 7.53 -14.12 26.11
C SER A 117 6.91 -15.47 26.49
N LEU A 118 6.51 -16.24 25.47
CA LEU A 118 5.97 -17.59 25.66
C LEU A 118 6.97 -18.55 26.33
N SER A 119 8.23 -18.15 26.51
CA SER A 119 9.28 -18.90 27.22
C SER A 119 9.01 -19.09 28.71
N ASN A 120 8.13 -18.31 29.34
CA ASN A 120 7.79 -18.44 30.74
C ASN A 120 6.61 -19.39 31.03
N ARG A 121 5.96 -19.97 30.02
CA ARG A 121 4.85 -20.92 30.23
C ARG A 121 5.31 -22.35 30.55
N SER A 122 6.58 -22.67 30.30
CA SER A 122 7.10 -24.04 30.56
C SER A 122 7.70 -24.26 31.96
N GLN A 123 7.74 -23.25 32.83
CA GLN A 123 8.30 -23.38 34.17
C GLN A 123 7.26 -23.36 35.32
N GLY A 124 5.97 -23.33 35.02
CA GLY A 124 4.87 -23.27 36.00
C GLY A 124 4.18 -24.60 36.29
N GLU A 125 4.57 -25.71 35.66
CA GLU A 125 4.01 -27.04 35.92
C GLU A 125 5.14 -28.03 36.22
N ARG A 126 5.60 -27.99 37.47
CA ARG A 126 6.27 -29.12 38.13
C ARG A 126 5.82 -29.21 39.57
#